data_ac0b1b56cb9fdb7c7d9a65fcf06778b6
#
_entry.id   ac0b1b56cb9fdb7c7d9a65fcf06778b6
#
_cell.length_a   1.000
_cell.length_b   1.000
_cell.length_c   1.000
_cell.angle_alpha   90.00
_cell.angle_beta   90.00
_cell.angle_gamma   90.00
#
_symmetry.space_group_name_H-M   'P 1'
#
loop_
_entity.id
_entity.type
_entity.pdbx_description
1 polymer ?
#
loop_
_entity_poly.entity_id
_entity_poly.type
_entity_poly.pdbx_seq_one_letter_code
_entity_poly.pdbx_strand_id
1 'polypeptide(L)'
;MVKNKNNQAIWNTRINKNVSSLFQKVGNSIDVDKRLYKEDIQGSIAHVEMLFKQKIISFKIKNKIIYGLSKIQNEISNKKFEFNKKYEDIHMNIEKRLFQIIGEEAGYVHTARSRNDQVITDFKIWIRSSTKKINLNLDKVIKSTLKLAEKNIDTIMPGFTHLKNAQAISFAHYLMAYVEMFSRDKKRFTNNLESLDENPLGVAALSGTSFNIDRNYTSKKLGFKKPTNNSIDTVSDRDFVLDFLYSVSVCSMHISRIAEELVIWSSDGFNLINLSDKIVTGSSIMPQKKNPDLLEYLRGKSGSSYGNLFSMLTILKGLPLSYFKDLQDDKEIVFKSNDTLINCLKIFDEILKNTSPNKKKMINLANSGYITATDLADYLVKNHSMSFRKAYQKTASVVNLAEKKKKKLNELSLEELKKIEPKLTNDVLKVFELKNSVNSKKSYGGTAFDNIKKMIIKYKKLK
;
A
#
# COMPACT_ATOMS: atom_id res chain seq x y z
N MET A 1 21.72 -22.46 50.73
CA MET A 1 21.67 -21.35 49.73
C MET A 1 20.62 -21.72 48.67
N VAL A 2 19.42 -21.19 48.79
CA VAL A 2 18.36 -21.34 47.76
C VAL A 2 18.73 -20.40 46.61
N LYS A 3 19.27 -20.97 45.53
CA LYS A 3 19.54 -20.19 44.30
C LYS A 3 18.22 -19.63 43.77
N ASN A 4 18.14 -18.33 43.63
CA ASN A 4 17.04 -17.59 43.10
C ASN A 4 16.66 -18.15 41.68
N LYS A 5 15.67 -19.06 41.62
CA LYS A 5 15.15 -19.68 40.37
C LYS A 5 14.27 -18.74 39.54
N ASN A 6 14.11 -17.49 39.94
CA ASN A 6 13.13 -16.58 39.40
C ASN A 6 13.54 -15.84 38.08
N ASN A 7 14.70 -16.13 37.51
CA ASN A 7 15.24 -15.39 36.35
C ASN A 7 15.54 -16.27 35.13
N GLN A 8 15.03 -17.51 35.06
CA GLN A 8 15.28 -18.42 33.96
C GLN A 8 14.05 -18.52 33.04
N ALA A 9 14.27 -18.70 31.72
CA ALA A 9 13.23 -19.00 30.77
C ALA A 9 12.50 -20.30 31.19
N ILE A 10 11.19 -20.39 30.99
CA ILE A 10 10.35 -21.52 31.42
C ILE A 10 10.84 -22.86 30.88
N TRP A 11 11.36 -22.88 29.63
CA TRP A 11 11.91 -24.07 28.97
C TRP A 11 13.27 -24.53 29.54
N ASN A 12 13.89 -23.73 30.40
CA ASN A 12 15.22 -24.01 30.95
C ASN A 12 15.21 -24.94 32.17
N THR A 13 14.06 -25.51 32.56
CA THR A 13 13.95 -26.44 33.69
C THR A 13 14.70 -27.76 33.50
N ARG A 14 14.92 -28.21 32.25
CA ARG A 14 15.67 -29.42 31.87
C ARG A 14 17.10 -29.16 31.47
N ILE A 15 17.46 -27.92 31.16
CA ILE A 15 18.78 -27.52 30.67
C ILE A 15 19.59 -27.02 31.87
N ASN A 16 20.54 -27.83 32.36
CA ASN A 16 21.31 -27.53 33.55
C ASN A 16 22.46 -26.53 33.36
N LYS A 17 22.63 -25.95 32.19
CA LYS A 17 23.68 -24.97 31.90
C LYS A 17 23.07 -23.61 31.55
N ASN A 18 23.74 -22.54 31.96
CA ASN A 18 23.39 -21.19 31.54
C ASN A 18 23.59 -21.08 30.01
N VAL A 19 22.55 -20.61 29.34
CA VAL A 19 22.59 -20.32 27.90
C VAL A 19 23.63 -19.22 27.66
N SER A 20 24.44 -19.35 26.61
CA SER A 20 25.46 -18.33 26.28
C SER A 20 24.81 -16.98 26.04
N SER A 21 25.53 -15.89 26.35
CA SER A 21 25.06 -14.52 26.11
C SER A 21 24.80 -14.26 24.61
N LEU A 22 25.58 -14.89 23.73
CA LEU A 22 25.38 -14.81 22.28
C LEU A 22 24.04 -15.47 21.87
N PHE A 23 23.76 -16.67 22.39
CA PHE A 23 22.49 -17.35 22.12
C PHE A 23 21.30 -16.53 22.61
N GLN A 24 21.39 -15.94 23.83
CA GLN A 24 20.34 -15.06 24.34
C GLN A 24 20.12 -13.85 23.43
N LYS A 25 21.19 -13.24 22.92
CA LYS A 25 21.12 -12.10 22.02
C LYS A 25 20.47 -12.45 20.68
N VAL A 26 20.82 -13.60 20.09
CA VAL A 26 20.27 -14.06 18.79
C VAL A 26 18.86 -14.64 18.96
N GLY A 27 18.59 -15.28 20.08
CA GLY A 27 17.27 -15.89 20.37
C GLY A 27 16.16 -14.90 20.69
N ASN A 28 16.51 -13.70 21.10
CA ASN A 28 15.58 -12.72 21.65
C ASN A 28 14.88 -11.92 20.57
N SER A 29 13.54 -11.88 20.59
CA SER A 29 12.69 -11.16 19.63
C SER A 29 11.96 -9.93 20.20
N ILE A 30 12.11 -9.65 21.52
CA ILE A 30 11.34 -8.61 22.21
C ILE A 30 11.46 -7.22 21.59
N ASP A 31 12.62 -6.86 21.03
CA ASP A 31 12.81 -5.55 20.41
C ASP A 31 11.92 -5.37 19.17
N VAL A 32 11.53 -6.46 18.51
CA VAL A 32 10.66 -6.51 17.34
C VAL A 32 9.20 -6.76 17.74
N ASP A 33 8.95 -7.86 18.48
CA ASP A 33 7.61 -8.39 18.71
C ASP A 33 6.82 -7.68 19.83
N LYS A 34 7.47 -6.82 20.64
CA LYS A 34 6.76 -5.94 21.59
C LYS A 34 5.62 -5.13 20.95
N ARG A 35 5.62 -4.98 19.63
CA ARG A 35 4.55 -4.33 18.85
C ARG A 35 3.24 -5.12 18.85
N LEU A 36 3.30 -6.42 19.15
CA LEU A 36 2.14 -7.33 19.17
C LEU A 36 1.41 -7.36 20.52
N TYR A 37 1.81 -6.55 21.51
CA TYR A 37 1.27 -6.65 22.88
C TYR A 37 -0.26 -6.53 22.95
N LYS A 38 -0.88 -5.74 22.06
CA LYS A 38 -2.33 -5.58 22.02
C LYS A 38 -3.02 -6.85 21.54
N GLU A 39 -2.48 -7.42 20.49
CA GLU A 39 -2.98 -8.61 19.85
C GLU A 39 -2.80 -9.82 20.78
N ASP A 40 -1.64 -9.94 21.43
CA ASP A 40 -1.38 -11.00 22.41
C ASP A 40 -2.35 -10.94 23.61
N ILE A 41 -2.57 -9.75 24.18
CA ILE A 41 -3.53 -9.58 25.27
C ILE A 41 -4.95 -9.89 24.80
N GLN A 42 -5.33 -9.45 23.61
CA GLN A 42 -6.64 -9.74 23.01
C GLN A 42 -6.84 -11.26 22.80
N GLY A 43 -5.84 -11.94 22.22
CA GLY A 43 -5.83 -13.38 22.01
C GLY A 43 -5.92 -14.14 23.35
N SER A 44 -5.13 -13.72 24.34
CA SER A 44 -5.11 -14.32 25.68
C SER A 44 -6.43 -14.14 26.43
N ILE A 45 -7.09 -12.99 26.35
CA ILE A 45 -8.43 -12.77 26.94
C ILE A 45 -9.46 -13.69 26.29
N ALA A 46 -9.50 -13.77 24.96
CA ALA A 46 -10.43 -14.63 24.24
C ALA A 46 -10.22 -16.12 24.61
N HIS A 47 -8.96 -16.54 24.76
CA HIS A 47 -8.59 -17.87 25.16
C HIS A 47 -9.06 -18.20 26.59
N VAL A 48 -8.81 -17.32 27.54
CA VAL A 48 -9.20 -17.49 28.95
C VAL A 48 -10.73 -17.49 29.12
N GLU A 49 -11.47 -16.67 28.39
CA GLU A 49 -12.93 -16.71 28.37
C GLU A 49 -13.45 -18.05 27.83
N MET A 50 -12.80 -18.60 26.81
CA MET A 50 -13.12 -19.91 26.25
C MET A 50 -12.83 -21.02 27.26
N LEU A 51 -11.68 -21.01 27.94
CA LEU A 51 -11.35 -21.99 28.97
C LEU A 51 -12.39 -22.02 30.11
N PHE A 52 -12.87 -20.85 30.52
CA PHE A 52 -13.95 -20.74 31.50
C PHE A 52 -15.26 -21.31 30.93
N LYS A 53 -15.67 -20.98 29.75
CA LYS A 53 -16.88 -21.48 29.08
C LYS A 53 -16.88 -23.02 29.01
N GLN A 54 -15.71 -23.60 28.75
CA GLN A 54 -15.48 -25.02 28.66
C GLN A 54 -15.27 -25.68 30.07
N LYS A 55 -15.44 -24.92 31.17
CA LYS A 55 -15.29 -25.39 32.56
C LYS A 55 -13.89 -25.92 32.88
N ILE A 56 -12.86 -25.51 32.09
CA ILE A 56 -11.46 -25.88 32.35
C ILE A 56 -10.88 -25.06 33.50
N ILE A 57 -11.31 -23.81 33.64
CA ILE A 57 -10.93 -22.91 34.74
C ILE A 57 -12.17 -22.35 35.44
N SER A 58 -12.01 -21.92 36.70
CA SER A 58 -13.09 -21.30 37.46
C SER A 58 -13.33 -19.84 37.06
N PHE A 59 -14.53 -19.31 37.40
CA PHE A 59 -14.87 -17.89 37.21
C PHE A 59 -13.89 -16.96 37.92
N LYS A 60 -13.44 -17.32 39.13
CA LYS A 60 -12.46 -16.55 39.90
C LYS A 60 -11.12 -16.43 39.16
N ILE A 61 -10.60 -17.55 38.64
CA ILE A 61 -9.34 -17.59 37.87
C ILE A 61 -9.47 -16.75 36.61
N LYS A 62 -10.54 -16.94 35.82
CA LYS A 62 -10.82 -16.13 34.62
C LYS A 62 -10.74 -14.63 34.91
N ASN A 63 -11.47 -14.17 35.94
CA ASN A 63 -11.54 -12.73 36.24
C ASN A 63 -10.20 -12.18 36.73
N LYS A 64 -9.42 -12.93 37.51
CA LYS A 64 -8.07 -12.53 37.91
C LYS A 64 -7.15 -12.36 36.73
N ILE A 65 -7.15 -13.30 35.76
CA ILE A 65 -6.31 -13.23 34.57
C ILE A 65 -6.71 -12.03 33.71
N ILE A 66 -8.01 -11.83 33.45
CA ILE A 66 -8.48 -10.69 32.63
C ILE A 66 -8.12 -9.36 33.30
N TYR A 67 -8.28 -9.26 34.62
CA TYR A 67 -7.84 -8.08 35.37
C TYR A 67 -6.35 -7.81 35.20
N GLY A 68 -5.50 -8.83 35.37
CA GLY A 68 -4.06 -8.73 35.24
C GLY A 68 -3.64 -8.30 33.82
N LEU A 69 -4.21 -8.95 32.78
CA LEU A 69 -3.96 -8.61 31.38
C LEU A 69 -4.38 -7.17 31.03
N SER A 70 -5.55 -6.73 31.52
CA SER A 70 -6.03 -5.36 31.31
C SER A 70 -5.11 -4.33 31.99
N LYS A 71 -4.59 -4.64 33.18
CA LYS A 71 -3.61 -3.80 33.88
C LYS A 71 -2.31 -3.69 33.09
N ILE A 72 -1.79 -4.81 32.57
CA ILE A 72 -0.59 -4.84 31.74
C ILE A 72 -0.78 -4.01 30.46
N GLN A 73 -1.93 -4.14 29.78
CA GLN A 73 -2.25 -3.33 28.62
C GLN A 73 -2.20 -1.83 28.90
N ASN A 74 -2.74 -1.43 30.05
CA ASN A 74 -2.70 -0.04 30.50
C ASN A 74 -1.26 0.42 30.84
N GLU A 75 -0.46 -0.42 31.50
CA GLU A 75 0.95 -0.14 31.78
C GLU A 75 1.74 0.12 30.49
N ILE A 76 1.58 -0.75 29.48
CA ILE A 76 2.28 -0.61 28.18
C ILE A 76 1.78 0.63 27.42
N SER A 77 0.46 0.84 27.36
CA SER A 77 -0.14 1.98 26.65
C SER A 77 0.29 3.32 27.24
N ASN A 78 0.49 3.38 28.55
CA ASN A 78 0.95 4.57 29.27
C ASN A 78 2.48 4.66 29.40
N LYS A 79 3.25 3.79 28.71
CA LYS A 79 4.71 3.73 28.74
C LYS A 79 5.30 3.50 30.17
N LYS A 80 4.55 2.83 31.02
CA LYS A 80 4.94 2.47 32.41
C LYS A 80 5.45 1.04 32.53
N PHE A 81 5.39 0.27 31.45
CA PHE A 81 5.84 -1.12 31.39
C PHE A 81 7.30 -1.16 30.91
N GLU A 82 8.14 -1.84 31.66
CA GLU A 82 9.54 -2.06 31.30
C GLU A 82 9.68 -3.44 30.63
N PHE A 83 10.08 -3.45 29.35
CA PHE A 83 10.36 -4.67 28.61
C PHE A 83 11.74 -5.21 29.02
N ASN A 84 11.76 -6.40 29.56
CA ASN A 84 12.98 -7.04 30.03
C ASN A 84 13.55 -7.96 28.94
N LYS A 85 14.74 -7.62 28.45
CA LYS A 85 15.46 -8.40 27.43
C LYS A 85 15.94 -9.78 27.90
N LYS A 86 15.86 -10.08 29.19
CA LYS A 86 16.10 -11.44 29.72
C LYS A 86 14.97 -12.39 29.39
N TYR A 87 13.81 -11.89 29.03
CA TYR A 87 12.67 -12.66 28.55
C TYR A 87 12.67 -12.63 27.03
N GLU A 88 12.59 -13.79 26.42
CA GLU A 88 12.81 -14.01 24.99
C GLU A 88 11.93 -13.12 24.09
N ASP A 89 10.64 -12.99 24.41
CA ASP A 89 9.61 -12.39 23.59
C ASP A 89 8.60 -11.55 24.39
N ILE A 90 7.66 -10.91 23.69
CA ILE A 90 6.57 -10.13 24.29
C ILE A 90 5.66 -11.01 25.16
N HIS A 91 5.40 -12.24 24.73
CA HIS A 91 4.51 -13.16 25.41
C HIS A 91 5.06 -13.52 26.79
N MET A 92 6.35 -13.81 26.87
CA MET A 92 7.02 -14.11 28.13
C MET A 92 7.10 -12.89 29.05
N ASN A 93 7.30 -11.69 28.49
CA ASN A 93 7.26 -10.44 29.23
C ASN A 93 5.87 -10.23 29.88
N ILE A 94 4.79 -10.44 29.11
CA ILE A 94 3.41 -10.33 29.58
C ILE A 94 3.11 -11.41 30.64
N GLU A 95 3.50 -12.67 30.39
CA GLU A 95 3.26 -13.78 31.31
C GLU A 95 3.96 -13.59 32.65
N LYS A 96 5.22 -13.15 32.65
CA LYS A 96 5.97 -12.82 33.86
C LYS A 96 5.35 -11.66 34.64
N ARG A 97 4.91 -10.61 33.93
CA ARG A 97 4.22 -9.50 34.58
C ARG A 97 2.87 -9.92 35.15
N LEU A 98 2.13 -10.77 34.43
CA LEU A 98 0.88 -11.33 34.91
C LEU A 98 1.09 -12.11 36.21
N PHE A 99 2.13 -12.95 36.26
CA PHE A 99 2.50 -13.67 37.48
C PHE A 99 2.81 -12.72 38.66
N GLN A 100 3.49 -11.62 38.44
CA GLN A 100 3.75 -10.58 39.45
C GLN A 100 2.46 -9.95 39.99
N ILE A 101 1.41 -9.85 39.18
CA ILE A 101 0.15 -9.19 39.54
C ILE A 101 -0.80 -10.12 40.23
N ILE A 102 -0.94 -11.39 39.77
CA ILE A 102 -1.99 -12.31 40.24
C ILE A 102 -1.46 -13.61 40.85
N GLY A 103 -0.14 -13.83 40.85
CA GLY A 103 0.46 -15.04 41.42
C GLY A 103 0.37 -16.25 40.49
N GLU A 104 0.33 -17.46 41.09
CA GLU A 104 0.40 -18.74 40.37
C GLU A 104 -0.76 -18.97 39.39
N GLU A 105 -1.92 -18.33 39.61
CA GLU A 105 -3.05 -18.44 38.71
C GLU A 105 -2.75 -17.90 37.29
N ALA A 106 -1.69 -17.09 37.12
CA ALA A 106 -1.20 -16.68 35.82
C ALA A 106 -0.87 -17.86 34.91
N GLY A 107 -0.41 -18.98 35.46
CA GLY A 107 -0.05 -20.17 34.67
C GLY A 107 -1.21 -20.78 33.88
N TYR A 108 -2.44 -20.55 34.29
CA TYR A 108 -3.62 -21.06 33.56
C TYR A 108 -3.80 -20.40 32.16
N VAL A 109 -3.21 -19.25 31.91
CA VAL A 109 -3.29 -18.60 30.59
C VAL A 109 -2.68 -19.44 29.49
N HIS A 110 -1.74 -20.33 29.82
CA HIS A 110 -1.05 -21.21 28.89
C HIS A 110 -1.71 -22.59 28.70
N THR A 111 -2.79 -22.88 29.44
CA THR A 111 -3.51 -24.17 29.34
C THR A 111 -4.03 -24.40 27.94
N ALA A 112 -3.76 -25.55 27.31
CA ALA A 112 -4.18 -25.93 25.97
C ALA A 112 -3.67 -24.98 24.85
N ARG A 113 -2.57 -24.26 25.08
CA ARG A 113 -1.99 -23.30 24.13
C ARG A 113 -0.49 -23.53 23.98
N SER A 114 0.04 -23.24 22.82
CA SER A 114 1.47 -23.19 22.52
C SER A 114 1.87 -21.77 22.12
N ARG A 115 3.18 -21.48 22.19
CA ARG A 115 3.73 -20.27 21.60
C ARG A 115 3.47 -20.22 20.08
N ASN A 116 3.44 -21.36 19.39
CA ASN A 116 3.26 -21.44 17.94
C ASN A 116 1.89 -20.91 17.50
N ASP A 117 0.78 -21.35 18.09
CA ASP A 117 -0.55 -20.85 17.72
C ASP A 117 -0.84 -19.44 18.27
N GLN A 118 -0.24 -19.08 19.40
CA GLN A 118 -0.31 -17.74 19.96
C GLN A 118 0.30 -16.70 19.01
N VAL A 119 1.55 -16.88 18.61
CA VAL A 119 2.29 -15.95 17.76
C VAL A 119 1.57 -15.72 16.43
N ILE A 120 1.10 -16.78 15.77
CA ILE A 120 0.43 -16.64 14.46
C ILE A 120 -0.93 -15.96 14.58
N THR A 121 -1.65 -16.20 15.69
CA THR A 121 -2.92 -15.52 15.97
C THR A 121 -2.71 -14.01 16.10
N ASP A 122 -1.74 -13.61 16.90
CA ASP A 122 -1.40 -12.21 17.12
C ASP A 122 -0.97 -11.54 15.82
N PHE A 123 -0.17 -12.22 15.02
CA PHE A 123 0.33 -11.71 13.76
C PHE A 123 -0.78 -11.52 12.72
N LYS A 124 -1.71 -12.48 12.60
CA LYS A 124 -2.90 -12.32 11.75
C LYS A 124 -3.78 -11.14 12.19
N ILE A 125 -4.02 -10.97 13.48
CA ILE A 125 -4.79 -9.84 14.04
C ILE A 125 -4.08 -8.52 13.72
N TRP A 126 -2.76 -8.47 13.89
CA TRP A 126 -1.96 -7.27 13.62
C TRP A 126 -1.99 -6.88 12.13
N ILE A 127 -1.78 -7.84 11.21
CA ILE A 127 -1.83 -7.60 9.77
C ILE A 127 -3.23 -7.11 9.36
N ARG A 128 -4.30 -7.71 9.91
CA ARG A 128 -5.67 -7.27 9.69
C ARG A 128 -5.87 -5.79 10.09
N SER A 129 -5.36 -5.42 11.25
CA SER A 129 -5.42 -4.04 11.74
C SER A 129 -4.60 -3.07 10.88
N SER A 130 -3.43 -3.51 10.44
CA SER A 130 -2.53 -2.75 9.57
C SER A 130 -3.10 -2.56 8.18
N THR A 131 -3.71 -3.59 7.60
CA THR A 131 -4.44 -3.53 6.32
C THR A 131 -5.56 -2.48 6.35
N LYS A 132 -6.33 -2.43 7.43
CA LYS A 132 -7.36 -1.38 7.62
C LYS A 132 -6.75 0.02 7.65
N LYS A 133 -5.61 0.21 8.32
CA LYS A 133 -4.89 1.50 8.36
C LYS A 133 -4.34 1.90 6.99
N ILE A 134 -3.81 0.96 6.22
CA ILE A 134 -3.34 1.20 4.86
C ILE A 134 -4.51 1.65 3.97
N ASN A 135 -5.65 0.94 4.02
CA ASN A 135 -6.85 1.31 3.26
C ASN A 135 -7.34 2.73 3.60
N LEU A 136 -7.32 3.13 4.87
CA LEU A 136 -7.66 4.50 5.27
C LEU A 136 -6.69 5.55 4.70
N ASN A 137 -5.40 5.24 4.56
CA ASN A 137 -4.44 6.15 3.94
C ASN A 137 -4.59 6.18 2.41
N LEU A 138 -4.90 5.05 1.77
CA LEU A 138 -5.25 5.00 0.35
C LEU A 138 -6.50 5.84 0.04
N ASP A 139 -7.52 5.80 0.91
CA ASP A 139 -8.71 6.65 0.77
C ASP A 139 -8.36 8.15 0.80
N LYS A 140 -7.40 8.56 1.65
CA LYS A 140 -6.91 9.94 1.68
C LYS A 140 -6.21 10.30 0.38
N VAL A 141 -5.31 9.46 -0.11
CA VAL A 141 -4.60 9.67 -1.38
C VAL A 141 -5.58 9.76 -2.54
N ILE A 142 -6.53 8.83 -2.65
CA ILE A 142 -7.57 8.85 -3.68
C ILE A 142 -8.38 10.15 -3.61
N LYS A 143 -8.80 10.55 -2.40
CA LYS A 143 -9.58 11.79 -2.18
C LYS A 143 -8.79 13.04 -2.59
N SER A 144 -7.52 13.13 -2.25
CA SER A 144 -6.66 14.26 -2.64
C SER A 144 -6.41 14.30 -4.14
N THR A 145 -6.19 13.13 -4.78
CA THR A 145 -6.05 13.02 -6.24
C THR A 145 -7.34 13.44 -6.95
N LEU A 146 -8.51 12.98 -6.49
CA LEU A 146 -9.81 13.38 -7.03
C LEU A 146 -10.05 14.90 -6.90
N LYS A 147 -9.67 15.49 -5.75
CA LYS A 147 -9.81 16.94 -5.52
C LYS A 147 -8.92 17.75 -6.46
N LEU A 148 -7.69 17.28 -6.72
CA LEU A 148 -6.78 17.91 -7.67
C LEU A 148 -7.30 17.75 -9.11
N ALA A 149 -7.80 16.57 -9.49
CA ALA A 149 -8.40 16.31 -10.79
C ALA A 149 -9.64 17.18 -11.04
N GLU A 150 -10.55 17.30 -10.08
CA GLU A 150 -11.76 18.11 -10.21
C GLU A 150 -11.49 19.57 -10.49
N LYS A 151 -10.43 20.15 -9.91
CA LYS A 151 -9.99 21.53 -10.13
C LYS A 151 -9.35 21.76 -11.51
N ASN A 152 -9.03 20.67 -12.22
CA ASN A 152 -8.22 20.73 -13.44
C ASN A 152 -8.81 19.91 -14.60
N ILE A 153 -10.14 19.80 -14.66
CA ILE A 153 -10.85 19.03 -15.69
C ILE A 153 -10.52 19.60 -17.09
N ASP A 154 -10.46 20.92 -17.22
CA ASP A 154 -10.22 21.65 -18.45
C ASP A 154 -8.73 22.02 -18.69
N THR A 155 -7.84 21.64 -17.77
CA THR A 155 -6.40 21.88 -17.94
C THR A 155 -5.82 20.90 -18.95
N ILE A 156 -5.57 21.38 -20.15
CA ILE A 156 -5.05 20.59 -21.28
C ILE A 156 -3.53 20.46 -21.16
N MET A 157 -3.02 19.26 -21.37
CA MET A 157 -1.61 18.93 -21.42
C MET A 157 -1.32 17.93 -22.56
N PRO A 158 -0.06 17.79 -22.99
CA PRO A 158 0.29 16.68 -23.85
C PRO A 158 0.23 15.35 -23.08
N GLY A 159 -0.37 14.33 -23.64
CA GLY A 159 -0.13 12.95 -23.27
C GLY A 159 1.16 12.47 -23.92
N PHE A 160 1.92 11.65 -23.19
CA PHE A 160 3.23 11.19 -23.63
C PHE A 160 3.24 9.68 -23.92
N THR A 161 3.94 9.31 -24.98
CA THR A 161 4.47 7.97 -25.21
C THR A 161 5.97 8.10 -25.52
N HIS A 162 6.82 7.26 -24.93
CA HIS A 162 8.28 7.37 -25.09
C HIS A 162 8.84 8.76 -24.74
N LEU A 163 8.21 9.48 -23.81
CA LEU A 163 8.47 10.90 -23.49
C LEU A 163 8.35 11.86 -24.69
N LYS A 164 7.71 11.44 -25.77
CA LYS A 164 7.35 12.29 -26.90
C LYS A 164 5.89 12.71 -26.78
N ASN A 165 5.59 13.95 -27.20
CA ASN A 165 4.23 14.45 -27.32
C ASN A 165 3.42 13.53 -28.24
N ALA A 166 2.32 12.96 -27.77
CA ALA A 166 1.51 12.02 -28.53
C ALA A 166 0.15 12.61 -28.87
N GLN A 167 -0.73 12.78 -27.93
CA GLN A 167 -2.08 13.33 -28.11
C GLN A 167 -2.43 14.28 -26.98
N ALA A 168 -3.36 15.22 -27.20
CA ALA A 168 -3.84 16.11 -26.16
C ALA A 168 -4.72 15.35 -25.16
N ILE A 169 -4.47 15.53 -23.87
CA ILE A 169 -5.31 15.01 -22.76
C ILE A 169 -5.59 16.12 -21.75
N SER A 170 -6.51 15.85 -20.82
CA SER A 170 -6.67 16.69 -19.65
C SER A 170 -5.71 16.23 -18.52
N PHE A 171 -5.19 17.17 -17.74
CA PHE A 171 -4.43 16.84 -16.51
C PHE A 171 -5.28 16.02 -15.52
N ALA A 172 -6.59 16.29 -15.47
CA ALA A 172 -7.50 15.48 -14.69
C ALA A 172 -7.59 14.04 -15.20
N HIS A 173 -7.57 13.81 -16.52
CA HIS A 173 -7.56 12.46 -17.09
C HIS A 173 -6.33 11.67 -16.66
N TYR A 174 -5.18 12.29 -16.68
CA TYR A 174 -3.93 11.71 -16.16
C TYR A 174 -4.04 11.34 -14.68
N LEU A 175 -4.53 12.26 -13.83
CA LEU A 175 -4.71 11.99 -12.41
C LEU A 175 -5.70 10.85 -12.14
N MET A 176 -6.77 10.75 -12.96
CA MET A 176 -7.75 9.66 -12.84
C MET A 176 -7.14 8.28 -13.14
N ALA A 177 -6.09 8.18 -13.97
CA ALA A 177 -5.37 6.91 -14.15
C ALA A 177 -4.77 6.41 -12.84
N TYR A 178 -4.24 7.29 -12.00
CA TYR A 178 -3.71 6.94 -10.67
C TYR A 178 -4.82 6.65 -9.65
N VAL A 179 -5.97 7.31 -9.75
CA VAL A 179 -7.16 6.93 -8.96
C VAL A 179 -7.55 5.48 -9.24
N GLU A 180 -7.53 5.05 -10.51
CA GLU A 180 -7.78 3.64 -10.89
C GLU A 180 -6.72 2.70 -10.30
N MET A 181 -5.43 3.06 -10.32
CA MET A 181 -4.35 2.25 -9.76
C MET A 181 -4.51 2.08 -8.24
N PHE A 182 -4.67 3.18 -7.49
CA PHE A 182 -4.83 3.12 -6.03
C PHE A 182 -6.14 2.45 -5.60
N SER A 183 -7.19 2.52 -6.41
CA SER A 183 -8.42 1.79 -6.15
C SER A 183 -8.23 0.27 -6.31
N ARG A 184 -7.44 -0.16 -7.29
CA ARG A 184 -7.03 -1.57 -7.41
C ARG A 184 -6.13 -2.02 -6.25
N ASP A 185 -5.25 -1.13 -5.74
CA ASP A 185 -4.43 -1.43 -4.57
C ASP A 185 -5.29 -1.62 -3.32
N LYS A 186 -6.25 -0.72 -3.08
CA LYS A 186 -7.22 -0.86 -1.99
C LYS A 186 -7.98 -2.19 -2.07
N LYS A 187 -8.39 -2.58 -3.28
CA LYS A 187 -9.05 -3.88 -3.49
C LYS A 187 -8.11 -5.05 -3.15
N ARG A 188 -6.82 -5.01 -3.54
CA ARG A 188 -5.82 -6.04 -3.17
C ARG A 188 -5.72 -6.19 -1.65
N PHE A 189 -5.52 -5.07 -0.94
CA PHE A 189 -5.47 -5.09 0.52
C PHE A 189 -6.78 -5.59 1.14
N THR A 190 -7.93 -5.29 0.56
CA THR A 190 -9.22 -5.81 1.03
C THR A 190 -9.32 -7.31 0.82
N ASN A 191 -8.89 -7.82 -0.32
CA ASN A 191 -8.90 -9.25 -0.62
C ASN A 191 -7.97 -10.03 0.34
N ASN A 192 -6.85 -9.44 0.76
CA ASN A 192 -5.97 -10.08 1.75
C ASN A 192 -6.66 -10.30 3.11
N LEU A 193 -7.73 -9.57 3.43
CA LEU A 193 -8.51 -9.82 4.64
C LEU A 193 -9.22 -11.18 4.61
N GLU A 194 -9.50 -11.72 3.42
CA GLU A 194 -10.13 -13.03 3.27
C GLU A 194 -9.17 -14.16 3.62
N SER A 195 -7.89 -14.08 3.21
CA SER A 195 -6.85 -15.07 3.58
C SER A 195 -6.47 -15.02 5.06
N LEU A 196 -6.75 -13.89 5.72
CA LEU A 196 -6.53 -13.70 7.16
C LEU A 196 -7.68 -14.22 8.03
N ASP A 197 -8.83 -14.60 7.45
CA ASP A 197 -10.10 -14.74 8.17
C ASP A 197 -10.33 -16.14 8.79
N GLU A 198 -9.24 -16.87 9.04
CA GLU A 198 -9.24 -18.15 9.75
C GLU A 198 -8.38 -18.08 11.02
N ASN A 199 -8.97 -18.52 12.15
CA ASN A 199 -8.38 -18.44 13.47
C ASN A 199 -7.38 -19.58 13.74
N PRO A 200 -6.10 -19.28 14.02
CA PRO A 200 -5.10 -20.28 14.37
C PRO A 200 -5.25 -20.80 15.81
N LEU A 201 -5.77 -19.99 16.74
CA LEU A 201 -5.74 -20.26 18.17
C LEU A 201 -6.44 -21.59 18.52
N GLY A 202 -5.74 -22.42 19.29
CA GLY A 202 -6.20 -23.72 19.75
C GLY A 202 -5.67 -24.91 18.95
N VAL A 203 -4.77 -24.69 17.97
CA VAL A 203 -4.03 -25.81 17.33
C VAL A 203 -2.81 -26.25 18.14
N ALA A 204 -2.51 -25.53 19.22
CA ALA A 204 -1.35 -25.75 20.07
C ALA A 204 -0.02 -25.76 19.30
N ALA A 205 0.89 -26.69 19.59
CA ALA A 205 2.21 -26.71 18.95
C ALA A 205 2.16 -27.10 17.47
N LEU A 206 1.39 -28.14 17.11
CA LEU A 206 1.22 -28.67 15.76
C LEU A 206 0.18 -29.80 15.63
N SER A 207 -0.25 -30.41 16.74
CA SER A 207 -1.10 -31.61 16.74
C SER A 207 -2.47 -31.41 17.38
N GLY A 208 -2.81 -30.20 17.77
CA GLY A 208 -3.99 -29.88 18.56
C GLY A 208 -3.76 -30.14 20.06
N THR A 209 -4.84 -30.29 20.82
CA THR A 209 -4.82 -30.47 22.27
C THR A 209 -5.84 -31.53 22.71
N SER A 210 -5.56 -32.23 23.81
CA SER A 210 -6.50 -33.16 24.43
C SER A 210 -7.60 -32.51 25.29
N PHE A 211 -7.50 -31.19 25.51
CA PHE A 211 -8.53 -30.44 26.21
C PHE A 211 -9.75 -30.22 25.33
N ASN A 212 -10.95 -30.25 25.89
CA ASN A 212 -12.19 -29.93 25.16
C ASN A 212 -12.35 -28.42 25.02
N ILE A 213 -11.58 -27.82 24.11
CA ILE A 213 -11.64 -26.39 23.81
C ILE A 213 -12.66 -26.07 22.70
N ASP A 214 -13.19 -24.83 22.69
CA ASP A 214 -14.13 -24.34 21.68
C ASP A 214 -13.43 -23.32 20.77
N ARG A 215 -12.84 -23.78 19.65
CA ARG A 215 -12.17 -22.92 18.67
C ARG A 215 -13.15 -22.00 17.92
N ASN A 216 -14.42 -22.37 17.78
CA ASN A 216 -15.43 -21.49 17.19
C ASN A 216 -15.72 -20.29 18.10
N TYR A 217 -15.73 -20.50 19.42
CA TYR A 217 -15.87 -19.40 20.37
C TYR A 217 -14.73 -18.39 20.24
N THR A 218 -13.49 -18.84 20.24
CA THR A 218 -12.32 -17.96 20.08
C THR A 218 -12.32 -17.27 18.73
N SER A 219 -12.69 -17.95 17.64
CA SER A 219 -12.85 -17.36 16.32
C SER A 219 -13.82 -16.19 16.34
N LYS A 220 -15.01 -16.38 16.87
CA LYS A 220 -16.04 -15.32 16.98
C LYS A 220 -15.56 -14.15 17.83
N LYS A 221 -14.91 -14.42 18.96
CA LYS A 221 -14.39 -13.38 19.87
C LYS A 221 -13.28 -12.53 19.22
N LEU A 222 -12.44 -13.15 18.42
CA LEU A 222 -11.33 -12.48 17.74
C LEU A 222 -11.74 -11.91 16.36
N GLY A 223 -13.00 -12.11 15.96
CA GLY A 223 -13.52 -11.61 14.69
C GLY A 223 -12.97 -12.35 13.48
N PHE A 224 -12.69 -13.65 13.61
CA PHE A 224 -12.42 -14.57 12.51
C PHE A 224 -13.69 -15.29 12.09
N LYS A 225 -13.80 -15.66 10.82
CA LYS A 225 -14.96 -16.36 10.26
C LYS A 225 -15.10 -17.79 10.82
N LYS A 226 -13.99 -18.51 10.93
CA LYS A 226 -13.92 -19.91 11.39
C LYS A 226 -12.53 -20.25 11.89
N PRO A 227 -12.34 -21.38 12.61
CA PRO A 227 -11.01 -21.90 12.90
C PRO A 227 -10.35 -22.48 11.64
N THR A 228 -9.02 -22.52 11.63
CA THR A 228 -8.22 -23.23 10.62
C THR A 228 -8.44 -24.75 10.70
N ASN A 229 -8.24 -25.46 9.57
CA ASN A 229 -8.63 -26.87 9.44
C ASN A 229 -7.52 -27.86 9.87
N ASN A 230 -6.24 -27.55 9.60
CA ASN A 230 -5.12 -28.46 9.88
C ASN A 230 -4.11 -27.78 10.81
N SER A 231 -3.75 -28.45 11.90
CA SER A 231 -2.90 -27.86 12.94
C SER A 231 -1.44 -27.69 12.53
N ILE A 232 -0.91 -28.59 11.69
CA ILE A 232 0.49 -28.51 11.22
C ILE A 232 0.63 -27.34 10.22
N ASP A 233 -0.28 -27.28 9.25
CA ASP A 233 -0.35 -26.21 8.28
C ASP A 233 -0.52 -24.85 8.96
N THR A 234 -1.43 -24.78 9.94
CA THR A 234 -1.73 -23.55 10.67
C THR A 234 -0.51 -22.88 11.29
N VAL A 235 0.38 -23.66 11.92
CA VAL A 235 1.57 -23.09 12.58
C VAL A 235 2.71 -22.80 11.60
N SER A 236 2.64 -23.38 10.42
CA SER A 236 3.61 -23.21 9.32
C SER A 236 3.23 -22.06 8.37
N ASP A 237 1.92 -21.83 8.16
CA ASP A 237 1.37 -20.89 7.17
C ASP A 237 1.94 -19.47 7.32
N ARG A 238 2.43 -18.96 6.20
CA ARG A 238 2.82 -17.55 6.01
C ARG A 238 2.33 -16.99 4.66
N ASP A 239 1.39 -17.67 3.99
CA ASP A 239 0.84 -17.21 2.72
C ASP A 239 0.18 -15.84 2.88
N PHE A 240 -0.52 -15.62 4.00
CA PHE A 240 -1.10 -14.32 4.35
C PHE A 240 -0.05 -13.19 4.50
N VAL A 241 1.20 -13.53 4.87
CA VAL A 241 2.33 -12.59 4.92
C VAL A 241 2.79 -12.26 3.51
N LEU A 242 2.90 -13.27 2.63
CA LEU A 242 3.27 -13.08 1.23
C LEU A 242 2.23 -12.22 0.50
N ASP A 243 0.93 -12.48 0.69
CA ASP A 243 -0.16 -11.69 0.14
C ASP A 243 -0.07 -10.22 0.56
N PHE A 244 0.20 -9.98 1.84
CA PHE A 244 0.38 -8.64 2.38
C PHE A 244 1.59 -7.93 1.76
N LEU A 245 2.77 -8.58 1.72
CA LEU A 245 4.00 -8.03 1.16
C LEU A 245 3.90 -7.81 -0.35
N TYR A 246 3.22 -8.70 -1.07
CA TYR A 246 2.91 -8.50 -2.48
C TYR A 246 2.06 -7.25 -2.70
N SER A 247 1.01 -7.07 -1.92
CA SER A 247 0.15 -5.89 -2.00
C SER A 247 0.91 -4.60 -1.69
N VAL A 248 1.80 -4.63 -0.67
CA VAL A 248 2.71 -3.52 -0.35
C VAL A 248 3.63 -3.21 -1.53
N SER A 249 4.20 -4.24 -2.16
CA SER A 249 5.13 -4.09 -3.29
C SER A 249 4.47 -3.47 -4.51
N VAL A 250 3.26 -3.93 -4.88
CA VAL A 250 2.50 -3.38 -6.02
C VAL A 250 2.08 -1.94 -5.76
N CYS A 251 1.60 -1.62 -4.56
CA CYS A 251 1.24 -0.25 -4.19
C CYS A 251 2.48 0.68 -4.22
N SER A 252 3.61 0.23 -3.71
CA SER A 252 4.88 0.97 -3.75
C SER A 252 5.35 1.21 -5.18
N MET A 253 5.14 0.26 -6.10
CA MET A 253 5.42 0.41 -7.53
C MET A 253 4.56 1.51 -8.15
N HIS A 254 3.25 1.58 -7.85
CA HIS A 254 2.39 2.64 -8.35
C HIS A 254 2.80 4.01 -7.82
N ILE A 255 3.16 4.10 -6.53
CA ILE A 255 3.71 5.35 -5.94
C ILE A 255 5.01 5.75 -6.63
N SER A 256 5.91 4.81 -6.90
CA SER A 256 7.19 5.07 -7.58
C SER A 256 6.97 5.62 -8.99
N ARG A 257 5.99 5.09 -9.74
CA ARG A 257 5.68 5.56 -11.10
C ARG A 257 5.21 7.01 -11.12
N ILE A 258 4.24 7.36 -10.29
CA ILE A 258 3.77 8.75 -10.24
C ILE A 258 4.85 9.68 -9.70
N ALA A 259 5.64 9.25 -8.73
CA ALA A 259 6.73 10.04 -8.19
C ALA A 259 7.77 10.38 -9.29
N GLU A 260 8.14 9.38 -10.12
CA GLU A 260 9.04 9.59 -11.24
C GLU A 260 8.49 10.61 -12.26
N GLU A 261 7.23 10.45 -12.67
CA GLU A 261 6.60 11.40 -13.60
C GLU A 261 6.55 12.81 -13.01
N LEU A 262 6.24 12.98 -11.72
CA LEU A 262 6.22 14.29 -11.07
C LEU A 262 7.64 14.89 -10.91
N VAL A 263 8.68 14.06 -10.72
CA VAL A 263 10.09 14.52 -10.77
C VAL A 263 10.39 15.09 -12.15
N ILE A 264 10.10 14.31 -13.21
CA ILE A 264 10.32 14.75 -14.62
C ILE A 264 9.53 16.04 -14.88
N TRP A 265 8.27 16.12 -14.48
CA TRP A 265 7.41 17.27 -14.78
C TRP A 265 7.73 18.52 -13.96
N SER A 266 8.36 18.37 -12.80
CA SER A 266 8.84 19.51 -12.00
C SER A 266 10.23 20.00 -12.43
N SER A 267 10.94 19.25 -13.29
CA SER A 267 12.25 19.64 -13.81
C SER A 267 12.20 20.85 -14.70
N ASP A 268 13.32 21.59 -14.81
CA ASP A 268 13.44 22.81 -15.62
C ASP A 268 13.10 22.56 -17.10
N GLY A 269 13.46 21.40 -17.64
CA GLY A 269 13.18 21.02 -19.03
C GLY A 269 11.71 20.87 -19.34
N PHE A 270 10.93 20.25 -18.45
CA PHE A 270 9.49 20.06 -18.62
C PHE A 270 8.67 21.19 -17.99
N ASN A 271 8.90 21.49 -16.74
CA ASN A 271 8.22 22.55 -15.97
C ASN A 271 6.69 22.54 -16.13
N LEU A 272 6.09 21.33 -16.10
CA LEU A 272 4.64 21.14 -16.27
C LEU A 272 3.87 21.30 -14.97
N ILE A 273 4.55 21.14 -13.82
CA ILE A 273 3.95 21.31 -12.49
C ILE A 273 4.81 22.21 -11.62
N ASN A 274 4.17 22.85 -10.66
CA ASN A 274 4.82 23.59 -9.59
C ASN A 274 4.65 22.83 -8.28
N LEU A 275 5.75 22.68 -7.54
CA LEU A 275 5.79 22.16 -6.18
C LEU A 275 5.93 23.34 -5.20
N SER A 276 5.11 23.38 -4.14
CA SER A 276 5.21 24.44 -3.16
C SER A 276 6.48 24.29 -2.30
N ASP A 277 6.94 25.39 -1.71
CA ASP A 277 8.14 25.40 -0.85
C ASP A 277 8.03 24.50 0.39
N LYS A 278 6.83 24.01 0.70
CA LYS A 278 6.59 23.07 1.82
C LYS A 278 7.08 21.64 1.54
N ILE A 279 7.29 21.30 0.27
CA ILE A 279 7.57 19.92 -0.17
C ILE A 279 8.84 19.82 -1.03
N VAL A 280 9.65 20.85 -1.05
CA VAL A 280 10.95 20.89 -1.74
C VAL A 280 12.04 21.26 -0.76
N THR A 281 13.29 20.95 -1.09
CA THR A 281 14.46 21.38 -0.33
C THR A 281 15.35 22.30 -1.15
N GLY A 282 16.06 23.21 -0.49
CA GLY A 282 17.04 24.07 -1.12
C GLY A 282 18.39 23.36 -1.31
N SER A 283 19.32 24.06 -1.97
CA SER A 283 20.72 23.67 -2.07
C SER A 283 21.57 24.56 -1.15
N SER A 284 22.56 23.98 -0.51
CA SER A 284 23.49 24.72 0.37
C SER A 284 24.44 25.67 -0.42
N ILE A 285 24.57 25.47 -1.72
CA ILE A 285 25.48 26.22 -2.57
C ILE A 285 24.79 26.95 -3.74
N MET A 286 23.58 26.49 -4.12
CA MET A 286 22.81 27.05 -5.24
C MET A 286 21.48 27.62 -4.74
N PRO A 287 21.39 28.92 -4.40
CA PRO A 287 20.22 29.50 -3.74
C PRO A 287 18.93 29.45 -4.54
N GLN A 288 19.00 29.32 -5.88
CA GLN A 288 17.86 29.22 -6.78
C GLN A 288 17.29 27.80 -6.88
N LYS A 289 18.04 26.76 -6.45
CA LYS A 289 17.67 25.35 -6.66
C LYS A 289 16.64 24.87 -5.67
N LYS A 290 15.56 24.26 -6.18
CA LYS A 290 14.50 23.58 -5.40
C LYS A 290 14.45 22.12 -5.82
N ASN A 291 14.78 21.23 -4.89
CA ASN A 291 14.86 19.78 -5.16
C ASN A 291 13.55 19.09 -4.80
N PRO A 292 13.04 18.15 -5.60
CA PRO A 292 11.84 17.38 -5.29
C PRO A 292 12.15 16.15 -4.41
N ASP A 293 12.89 16.33 -3.31
CA ASP A 293 13.45 15.23 -2.49
C ASP A 293 12.39 14.26 -1.98
N LEU A 294 11.17 14.75 -1.65
CA LEU A 294 10.09 13.87 -1.21
C LEU A 294 9.62 12.92 -2.31
N LEU A 295 9.61 13.38 -3.57
CA LEU A 295 9.27 12.52 -4.71
C LEU A 295 10.36 11.47 -4.95
N GLU A 296 11.63 11.87 -4.86
CA GLU A 296 12.78 10.95 -4.98
C GLU A 296 12.79 9.92 -3.84
N TYR A 297 12.48 10.36 -2.62
CA TYR A 297 12.31 9.46 -1.48
C TYR A 297 11.23 8.39 -1.76
N LEU A 298 10.05 8.78 -2.25
CA LEU A 298 8.97 7.86 -2.59
C LEU A 298 9.41 6.84 -3.64
N ARG A 299 10.10 7.32 -4.70
CA ARG A 299 10.64 6.46 -5.76
C ARG A 299 11.64 5.44 -5.20
N GLY A 300 12.57 5.89 -4.36
CA GLY A 300 13.61 5.04 -3.79
C GLY A 300 13.08 3.96 -2.84
N LYS A 301 11.97 4.22 -2.10
CA LYS A 301 11.43 3.26 -1.12
C LYS A 301 10.77 2.02 -1.72
N SER A 302 10.43 2.02 -3.00
CA SER A 302 9.89 0.85 -3.70
C SER A 302 10.86 -0.34 -3.67
N GLY A 303 12.16 -0.11 -3.81
CA GLY A 303 13.19 -1.15 -3.76
C GLY A 303 13.21 -1.90 -2.42
N SER A 304 13.02 -1.20 -1.29
CA SER A 304 12.93 -1.84 0.03
C SER A 304 11.71 -2.77 0.13
N SER A 305 10.57 -2.39 -0.47
CA SER A 305 9.37 -3.23 -0.48
C SER A 305 9.58 -4.52 -1.26
N TYR A 306 10.24 -4.44 -2.41
CA TYR A 306 10.56 -5.63 -3.23
C TYR A 306 11.54 -6.56 -2.53
N GLY A 307 12.60 -5.99 -1.92
CA GLY A 307 13.58 -6.75 -1.15
C GLY A 307 12.93 -7.52 0.01
N ASN A 308 11.99 -6.90 0.72
CA ASN A 308 11.27 -7.54 1.82
C ASN A 308 10.38 -8.70 1.36
N LEU A 309 9.67 -8.57 0.23
CA LEU A 309 8.90 -9.67 -0.37
C LEU A 309 9.83 -10.82 -0.79
N PHE A 310 10.94 -10.50 -1.46
CA PHE A 310 11.91 -11.50 -1.88
C PHE A 310 12.55 -12.22 -0.69
N SER A 311 12.89 -11.49 0.37
CA SER A 311 13.43 -12.08 1.61
C SER A 311 12.46 -13.08 2.22
N MET A 312 11.16 -12.74 2.29
CA MET A 312 10.15 -13.66 2.85
C MET A 312 9.97 -14.91 2.00
N LEU A 313 9.94 -14.79 0.67
CA LEU A 313 9.91 -15.94 -0.25
C LEU A 313 11.14 -16.84 -0.05
N THR A 314 12.31 -16.25 0.19
CA THR A 314 13.55 -16.98 0.41
C THR A 314 13.55 -17.72 1.76
N ILE A 315 13.02 -17.10 2.82
CA ILE A 315 12.87 -17.74 4.14
C ILE A 315 11.98 -18.97 4.04
N LEU A 316 10.87 -18.89 3.31
CA LEU A 316 9.91 -19.98 3.20
C LEU A 316 10.35 -21.10 2.25
N LYS A 317 11.25 -20.78 1.30
CA LYS A 317 11.70 -21.76 0.30
C LYS A 317 12.40 -22.95 0.95
N GLY A 318 11.79 -24.14 0.82
CA GLY A 318 12.36 -25.39 1.33
C GLY A 318 12.28 -25.55 2.85
N LEU A 319 11.62 -24.65 3.56
CA LEU A 319 11.38 -24.77 5.01
C LEU A 319 10.41 -25.94 5.27
N PRO A 320 10.74 -26.89 6.13
CA PRO A 320 9.83 -27.97 6.49
C PRO A 320 8.57 -27.44 7.20
N LEU A 321 7.52 -28.27 7.29
CA LEU A 321 6.29 -27.94 7.95
C LEU A 321 6.48 -27.68 9.45
N SER A 322 5.48 -27.02 10.07
CA SER A 322 5.47 -26.60 11.46
C SER A 322 6.32 -25.37 11.72
N TYR A 323 6.95 -25.23 12.88
CA TYR A 323 7.68 -24.02 13.27
C TYR A 323 9.20 -24.25 13.26
N PHE A 324 9.91 -23.31 12.64
CA PHE A 324 11.36 -23.20 12.66
C PHE A 324 11.77 -21.77 13.03
N LYS A 325 12.97 -21.62 13.57
CA LYS A 325 13.50 -20.31 14.02
C LYS A 325 13.58 -19.28 12.89
N ASP A 326 13.70 -19.70 11.64
CA ASP A 326 13.66 -18.89 10.42
C ASP A 326 12.42 -17.99 10.38
N LEU A 327 11.28 -18.50 10.85
CA LEU A 327 10.02 -17.76 10.91
C LEU A 327 10.01 -16.62 11.95
N GLN A 328 11.07 -16.45 12.73
CA GLN A 328 11.17 -15.30 13.64
C GLN A 328 11.34 -13.98 12.87
N ASP A 329 11.99 -14.02 11.71
CA ASP A 329 12.32 -12.84 10.91
C ASP A 329 11.10 -12.27 10.15
N ASP A 330 10.00 -13.04 10.02
CA ASP A 330 8.79 -12.65 9.31
C ASP A 330 8.21 -11.30 9.81
N LYS A 331 8.26 -11.07 11.12
CA LYS A 331 7.64 -9.91 11.77
C LYS A 331 8.40 -8.61 11.47
N GLU A 332 9.73 -8.64 11.54
CA GLU A 332 10.56 -7.46 11.24
C GLU A 332 10.34 -7.00 9.79
N ILE A 333 10.35 -7.94 8.86
CA ILE A 333 10.10 -7.72 7.43
C ILE A 333 8.73 -7.04 7.22
N VAL A 334 7.69 -7.59 7.84
CA VAL A 334 6.31 -7.08 7.69
C VAL A 334 6.14 -5.71 8.34
N PHE A 335 6.66 -5.54 9.56
CA PHE A 335 6.55 -4.27 10.28
C PHE A 335 7.24 -3.14 9.53
N LYS A 336 8.45 -3.38 9.02
CA LYS A 336 9.20 -2.42 8.21
C LYS A 336 8.46 -2.06 6.92
N SER A 337 7.90 -3.05 6.24
CA SER A 337 7.14 -2.86 5.01
C SER A 337 5.88 -2.03 5.25
N ASN A 338 5.12 -2.36 6.29
CA ASN A 338 3.93 -1.61 6.70
C ASN A 338 4.23 -0.14 7.01
N ASP A 339 5.24 0.10 7.86
CA ASP A 339 5.59 1.45 8.30
C ASP A 339 6.09 2.30 7.12
N THR A 340 6.90 1.69 6.25
CA THR A 340 7.38 2.34 5.04
C THR A 340 6.22 2.74 4.13
N LEU A 341 5.30 1.82 3.84
CA LEU A 341 4.16 2.12 2.96
C LEU A 341 3.23 3.19 3.55
N ILE A 342 2.88 3.09 4.84
CA ILE A 342 2.03 4.08 5.50
C ILE A 342 2.67 5.48 5.45
N ASN A 343 3.99 5.57 5.67
CA ASN A 343 4.71 6.83 5.57
C ASN A 343 4.73 7.36 4.12
N CYS A 344 4.98 6.50 3.14
CA CYS A 344 4.93 6.88 1.73
C CYS A 344 3.55 7.41 1.32
N LEU A 345 2.47 6.75 1.74
CA LEU A 345 1.10 7.21 1.45
C LEU A 345 0.79 8.58 2.09
N LYS A 346 1.25 8.83 3.31
CA LYS A 346 1.09 10.13 3.99
C LYS A 346 1.88 11.24 3.28
N ILE A 347 3.13 10.97 2.91
CA ILE A 347 3.98 11.91 2.18
C ILE A 347 3.34 12.21 0.81
N PHE A 348 2.84 11.19 0.13
CA PHE A 348 2.23 11.37 -1.18
C PHE A 348 0.92 12.18 -1.10
N ASP A 349 0.08 11.96 -0.08
CA ASP A 349 -1.11 12.79 0.19
C ASP A 349 -0.73 14.27 0.39
N GLU A 350 0.38 14.55 1.09
CA GLU A 350 0.88 15.91 1.29
C GLU A 350 1.42 16.52 -0.01
N ILE A 351 2.13 15.75 -0.83
CA ILE A 351 2.60 16.19 -2.15
C ILE A 351 1.42 16.60 -3.04
N LEU A 352 0.37 15.78 -3.12
CA LEU A 352 -0.82 16.07 -3.94
C LEU A 352 -1.50 17.38 -3.54
N LYS A 353 -1.52 17.71 -2.24
CA LYS A 353 -2.10 18.96 -1.74
C LYS A 353 -1.26 20.20 -2.05
N ASN A 354 0.02 20.02 -2.29
CA ASN A 354 1.02 21.05 -2.50
C ASN A 354 1.56 21.09 -3.94
N THR A 355 0.88 20.41 -4.87
CA THR A 355 1.20 20.38 -6.31
C THR A 355 0.14 21.12 -7.10
N SER A 356 0.55 21.92 -8.07
CA SER A 356 -0.34 22.59 -9.03
C SER A 356 0.20 22.50 -10.45
N PRO A 357 -0.67 22.44 -11.50
CA PRO A 357 -0.23 22.44 -12.89
C PRO A 357 0.27 23.83 -13.32
N ASN A 358 1.32 23.86 -14.12
CA ASN A 358 1.73 25.04 -14.88
C ASN A 358 0.94 25.08 -16.20
N LYS A 359 -0.29 25.57 -16.12
CA LYS A 359 -1.25 25.57 -17.25
C LYS A 359 -0.68 26.19 -18.51
N LYS A 360 0.08 27.31 -18.39
CA LYS A 360 0.70 28.00 -19.53
C LYS A 360 1.72 27.10 -20.23
N LYS A 361 2.60 26.45 -19.46
CA LYS A 361 3.62 25.56 -20.02
C LYS A 361 3.00 24.30 -20.63
N MET A 362 2.00 23.72 -19.96
CA MET A 362 1.26 22.56 -20.47
C MET A 362 0.63 22.83 -21.84
N ILE A 363 -0.08 23.96 -21.99
CA ILE A 363 -0.72 24.31 -23.25
C ILE A 363 0.31 24.64 -24.36
N ASN A 364 1.40 25.33 -24.02
CA ASN A 364 2.47 25.64 -24.96
C ASN A 364 3.13 24.35 -25.47
N LEU A 365 3.40 23.39 -24.58
CA LEU A 365 3.99 22.13 -24.98
C LEU A 365 3.00 21.27 -25.79
N ALA A 366 1.70 21.31 -25.47
CA ALA A 366 0.66 20.62 -26.23
C ALA A 366 0.51 21.23 -27.65
N ASN A 367 0.77 22.51 -27.86
CA ASN A 367 0.76 23.15 -29.16
C ASN A 367 2.05 22.92 -29.96
N SER A 368 3.09 22.34 -29.37
CA SER A 368 4.30 21.94 -30.06
C SER A 368 4.23 20.46 -30.45
N GLY A 369 4.63 20.04 -31.61
CA GLY A 369 4.77 18.64 -31.96
C GLY A 369 3.56 17.98 -32.63
N TYR A 370 2.71 18.76 -33.26
CA TYR A 370 1.65 18.26 -34.18
C TYR A 370 0.68 17.25 -33.56
N ILE A 371 0.38 17.33 -32.24
CA ILE A 371 -0.38 16.32 -31.52
C ILE A 371 -1.84 16.15 -31.97
N THR A 372 -2.37 17.10 -32.74
CA THR A 372 -3.70 17.04 -33.36
C THR A 372 -3.70 16.39 -34.75
N ALA A 373 -2.56 15.89 -35.23
CA ALA A 373 -2.48 15.25 -36.53
C ALA A 373 -3.42 14.06 -36.69
N THR A 374 -3.50 13.22 -35.66
CA THR A 374 -4.45 12.07 -35.62
C THR A 374 -5.90 12.51 -35.73
N ASP A 375 -6.25 13.67 -35.16
CA ASP A 375 -7.60 14.24 -35.28
C ASP A 375 -7.96 14.61 -36.71
N LEU A 376 -6.98 15.10 -37.50
CA LEU A 376 -7.17 15.33 -38.92
C LEU A 376 -7.40 14.04 -39.70
N ALA A 377 -6.66 12.96 -39.40
CA ALA A 377 -6.89 11.67 -40.03
C ALA A 377 -8.31 11.16 -39.73
N ASP A 378 -8.73 11.24 -38.46
CA ASP A 378 -10.08 10.85 -38.05
C ASP A 378 -11.16 11.71 -38.74
N TYR A 379 -10.94 13.00 -38.86
CA TYR A 379 -11.83 13.92 -39.57
C TYR A 379 -12.00 13.52 -41.03
N LEU A 380 -10.90 13.23 -41.75
CA LEU A 380 -10.92 12.80 -43.13
C LEU A 380 -11.68 11.48 -43.34
N VAL A 381 -11.53 10.54 -42.42
CA VAL A 381 -12.30 9.28 -42.44
C VAL A 381 -13.79 9.56 -42.27
N LYS A 382 -14.18 10.38 -41.28
CA LYS A 382 -15.58 10.63 -40.92
C LYS A 382 -16.34 11.49 -41.91
N ASN A 383 -15.69 12.53 -42.42
CA ASN A 383 -16.38 13.56 -43.21
C ASN A 383 -16.08 13.47 -44.71
N HIS A 384 -15.04 12.74 -45.12
CA HIS A 384 -14.66 12.59 -46.53
C HIS A 384 -14.67 11.13 -47.00
N SER A 385 -15.20 10.20 -46.20
CA SER A 385 -15.33 8.76 -46.53
C SER A 385 -14.01 8.12 -46.97
N MET A 386 -12.87 8.59 -46.45
CA MET A 386 -11.57 8.04 -46.78
C MET A 386 -11.26 6.78 -45.92
N SER A 387 -10.57 5.82 -46.54
CA SER A 387 -9.95 4.77 -45.71
C SER A 387 -8.91 5.41 -44.78
N PHE A 388 -8.76 4.85 -43.55
CA PHE A 388 -7.83 5.38 -42.56
C PHE A 388 -6.37 5.50 -43.14
N ARG A 389 -5.94 4.51 -43.93
CA ARG A 389 -4.59 4.54 -44.55
C ARG A 389 -4.40 5.72 -45.49
N LYS A 390 -5.42 6.03 -46.29
CA LYS A 390 -5.40 7.21 -47.19
C LYS A 390 -5.45 8.52 -46.42
N ALA A 391 -6.30 8.57 -45.38
CA ALA A 391 -6.37 9.71 -44.46
C ALA A 391 -5.04 9.95 -43.74
N TYR A 392 -4.38 8.88 -43.26
CA TYR A 392 -3.05 8.96 -42.67
C TYR A 392 -1.99 9.53 -43.61
N GLN A 393 -1.96 9.08 -44.90
CA GLN A 393 -1.01 9.60 -45.89
C GLN A 393 -1.23 11.10 -46.16
N LYS A 394 -2.50 11.52 -46.26
CA LYS A 394 -2.84 12.93 -46.41
C LYS A 394 -2.41 13.74 -45.17
N THR A 395 -2.67 13.22 -43.99
CA THR A 395 -2.27 13.85 -42.72
C THR A 395 -0.74 13.99 -42.63
N ALA A 396 0.00 12.95 -43.03
CA ALA A 396 1.47 12.99 -43.04
C ALA A 396 1.97 14.10 -44.01
N SER A 397 1.31 14.28 -45.18
CA SER A 397 1.62 15.37 -46.11
C SER A 397 1.34 16.74 -45.48
N VAL A 398 0.29 16.88 -44.66
CA VAL A 398 -0.01 18.13 -43.93
C VAL A 398 1.06 18.42 -42.86
N VAL A 399 1.49 17.40 -42.12
CA VAL A 399 2.58 17.54 -41.13
C VAL A 399 3.87 17.95 -41.80
N ASN A 400 4.27 17.30 -42.91
CA ASN A 400 5.47 17.66 -43.69
C ASN A 400 5.40 19.10 -44.22
N LEU A 401 4.20 19.56 -44.65
CA LEU A 401 4.00 20.95 -45.09
C LEU A 401 4.21 21.92 -43.90
N ALA A 402 3.66 21.60 -42.73
CA ALA A 402 3.80 22.40 -41.52
C ALA A 402 5.27 22.49 -41.07
N GLU A 403 6.00 21.37 -41.09
CA GLU A 403 7.42 21.31 -40.76
C GLU A 403 8.25 22.16 -41.75
N LYS A 404 8.04 22.00 -43.05
CA LYS A 404 8.74 22.78 -44.08
C LYS A 404 8.51 24.28 -43.92
N LYS A 405 7.32 24.68 -43.48
CA LYS A 405 6.96 26.09 -43.25
C LYS A 405 7.29 26.59 -41.84
N LYS A 406 7.79 25.71 -40.93
CA LYS A 406 8.02 26.01 -39.51
C LYS A 406 6.76 26.55 -38.82
N LYS A 407 5.60 26.06 -39.19
CA LYS A 407 4.27 26.42 -38.65
C LYS A 407 3.73 25.29 -37.77
N LYS A 408 2.87 25.64 -36.83
CA LYS A 408 2.01 24.67 -36.14
C LYS A 408 0.83 24.27 -37.03
N LEU A 409 0.15 23.16 -36.77
CA LEU A 409 -1.01 22.73 -37.58
C LEU A 409 -2.14 23.77 -37.56
N ASN A 410 -2.39 24.40 -36.40
CA ASN A 410 -3.40 25.45 -36.26
C ASN A 410 -3.01 26.82 -36.89
N GLU A 411 -1.79 26.95 -37.40
CA GLU A 411 -1.32 28.15 -38.11
C GLU A 411 -1.37 27.98 -39.64
N LEU A 412 -1.76 26.78 -40.12
CA LEU A 412 -1.96 26.54 -41.53
C LEU A 412 -3.28 27.14 -41.98
N SER A 413 -3.28 27.83 -43.14
CA SER A 413 -4.48 28.34 -43.73
C SER A 413 -5.28 27.25 -44.46
N LEU A 414 -6.59 27.46 -44.64
CA LEU A 414 -7.42 26.56 -45.45
C LEU A 414 -6.87 26.34 -46.85
N GLU A 415 -6.33 27.39 -47.48
CA GLU A 415 -5.73 27.32 -48.82
C GLU A 415 -4.49 26.42 -48.84
N GLU A 416 -3.68 26.45 -47.78
CA GLU A 416 -2.54 25.57 -47.63
C GLU A 416 -2.98 24.11 -47.50
N LEU A 417 -4.04 23.85 -46.74
CA LEU A 417 -4.61 22.50 -46.52
C LEU A 417 -5.27 21.96 -47.79
N LYS A 418 -5.97 22.82 -48.56
CA LYS A 418 -6.60 22.48 -49.87
C LYS A 418 -5.61 22.04 -50.94
N LYS A 419 -4.32 22.43 -50.86
CA LYS A 419 -3.28 21.90 -51.76
C LYS A 419 -3.07 20.39 -51.61
N ILE A 420 -3.42 19.83 -50.44
CA ILE A 420 -3.25 18.40 -50.13
C ILE A 420 -4.60 17.66 -50.30
N GLU A 421 -5.70 18.29 -49.86
CA GLU A 421 -7.03 17.77 -50.02
C GLU A 421 -8.00 18.91 -50.43
N PRO A 422 -8.31 19.03 -51.72
CA PRO A 422 -9.12 20.15 -52.25
C PRO A 422 -10.53 20.26 -51.68
N LYS A 423 -11.09 19.16 -51.19
CA LYS A 423 -12.46 19.10 -50.63
C LYS A 423 -12.60 19.64 -49.21
N LEU A 424 -11.50 20.08 -48.57
CA LEU A 424 -11.56 20.62 -47.21
C LEU A 424 -12.33 21.93 -47.14
N THR A 425 -13.07 22.12 -46.08
CA THR A 425 -13.87 23.31 -45.75
C THR A 425 -13.37 23.93 -44.43
N ASN A 426 -13.86 25.12 -44.05
CA ASN A 426 -13.40 25.87 -42.88
C ASN A 426 -13.53 25.09 -41.56
N ASP A 427 -14.39 24.11 -41.49
CA ASP A 427 -14.60 23.29 -40.28
C ASP A 427 -13.37 22.44 -39.92
N VAL A 428 -12.49 22.11 -40.88
CA VAL A 428 -11.23 21.42 -40.61
C VAL A 428 -10.32 22.20 -39.65
N LEU A 429 -10.35 23.54 -39.69
CA LEU A 429 -9.52 24.35 -38.82
C LEU A 429 -9.82 24.13 -37.34
N LYS A 430 -11.08 23.82 -37.01
CA LYS A 430 -11.51 23.50 -35.64
C LYS A 430 -10.93 22.17 -35.10
N VAL A 431 -10.50 21.29 -36.01
CA VAL A 431 -9.85 20.01 -35.66
C VAL A 431 -8.52 20.22 -34.95
N PHE A 432 -7.81 21.30 -35.29
CA PHE A 432 -6.51 21.61 -34.71
C PHE A 432 -6.58 22.33 -33.36
N GLU A 433 -7.78 22.69 -32.90
CA GLU A 433 -7.96 23.27 -31.58
C GLU A 433 -7.83 22.20 -30.52
N LEU A 434 -6.90 22.36 -29.59
CA LEU A 434 -6.65 21.37 -28.50
C LEU A 434 -7.90 21.00 -27.70
N LYS A 435 -8.78 21.99 -27.42
CA LYS A 435 -10.02 21.78 -26.71
C LYS A 435 -10.98 20.84 -27.46
N ASN A 436 -11.06 21.02 -28.77
CA ASN A 436 -11.88 20.19 -29.65
C ASN A 436 -11.28 18.78 -29.77
N SER A 437 -9.95 18.68 -29.89
CA SER A 437 -9.22 17.40 -29.88
C SER A 437 -9.56 16.59 -28.62
N VAL A 438 -9.42 17.18 -27.44
CA VAL A 438 -9.75 16.51 -26.16
C VAL A 438 -11.23 16.10 -26.11
N ASN A 439 -12.15 17.01 -26.44
CA ASN A 439 -13.59 16.75 -26.35
C ASN A 439 -14.12 15.79 -27.44
N SER A 440 -13.39 15.56 -28.51
CA SER A 440 -13.74 14.57 -29.54
C SER A 440 -13.60 13.12 -29.04
N LYS A 441 -12.79 12.85 -28.02
CA LYS A 441 -12.49 11.51 -27.51
C LYS A 441 -13.57 11.03 -26.52
N LYS A 442 -14.80 10.80 -27.04
CA LYS A 442 -16.00 10.46 -26.26
C LYS A 442 -16.16 8.98 -25.97
N SER A 443 -15.33 8.10 -26.53
CA SER A 443 -15.34 6.67 -26.21
C SER A 443 -15.27 6.44 -24.69
N TYR A 444 -15.83 5.37 -24.19
CA TYR A 444 -15.81 5.04 -22.75
C TYR A 444 -14.36 5.00 -22.25
N GLY A 445 -14.05 5.74 -21.19
CA GLY A 445 -12.69 5.90 -20.68
C GLY A 445 -11.83 6.93 -21.43
N GLY A 446 -12.33 7.56 -22.50
CA GLY A 446 -11.62 8.60 -23.24
C GLY A 446 -11.50 9.92 -22.48
N THR A 447 -10.62 10.81 -22.96
CA THR A 447 -10.23 12.03 -22.25
C THR A 447 -11.24 13.20 -22.37
N ALA A 448 -12.40 13.04 -23.04
CA ALA A 448 -13.41 14.10 -23.12
C ALA A 448 -13.81 14.57 -21.72
N PHE A 449 -13.97 15.88 -21.52
CA PHE A 449 -14.24 16.47 -20.20
C PHE A 449 -15.47 15.87 -19.49
N ASP A 450 -16.50 15.50 -20.25
CA ASP A 450 -17.69 14.87 -19.67
C ASP A 450 -17.44 13.43 -19.18
N ASN A 451 -16.55 12.69 -19.86
CA ASN A 451 -16.13 11.37 -19.37
C ASN A 451 -15.37 11.51 -18.05
N ILE A 452 -14.50 12.50 -17.95
CA ILE A 452 -13.73 12.77 -16.74
C ILE A 452 -14.64 13.16 -15.57
N LYS A 453 -15.63 14.04 -15.81
CA LYS A 453 -16.65 14.41 -14.82
C LYS A 453 -17.40 13.15 -14.31
N LYS A 454 -17.84 12.28 -15.23
CA LYS A 454 -18.50 11.02 -14.87
C LYS A 454 -17.61 10.10 -14.04
N MET A 455 -16.32 9.98 -14.39
CA MET A 455 -15.34 9.20 -13.62
C MET A 455 -15.15 9.78 -12.20
N ILE A 456 -14.98 11.09 -12.06
CA ILE A 456 -14.85 11.75 -10.75
C ILE A 456 -16.08 11.49 -9.88
N ILE A 457 -17.30 11.65 -10.44
CA ILE A 457 -18.56 11.41 -9.72
C ILE A 457 -18.64 9.94 -9.26
N LYS A 458 -18.28 8.98 -10.15
CA LYS A 458 -18.26 7.55 -9.80
C LYS A 458 -17.38 7.29 -8.57
N TYR A 459 -16.15 7.79 -8.58
CA TYR A 459 -15.21 7.54 -7.47
C TYR A 459 -15.54 8.30 -6.19
N LYS A 460 -16.22 9.43 -6.27
CA LYS A 460 -16.76 10.12 -5.09
C LYS A 460 -17.88 9.35 -4.39
N LYS A 461 -18.62 8.51 -5.12
CA LYS A 461 -19.70 7.67 -4.57
C LYS A 461 -19.19 6.35 -3.99
N LEU A 462 -18.01 5.89 -4.37
CA LEU A 462 -17.38 4.67 -3.85
C LEU A 462 -16.71 4.94 -2.48
N LYS A 463 -17.52 5.36 -1.48
CA LYS A 463 -17.06 5.57 -0.09
C LYS A 463 -17.01 4.27 0.70
#